data_6c52368356daa837a65b501a1c085ced
#
_entry.id   6c52368356daa837a65b501a1c085ced
#
_cell.length_a   1.000
_cell.length_b   1.000
_cell.length_c   1.000
_cell.angle_alpha   90.00
_cell.angle_beta   90.00
_cell.angle_gamma   90.00
#
_symmetry.space_group_name_H-M   'P 1'
#
loop_
_entity.id
_entity.type
_entity.pdbx_description
1 polymer ?
#
loop_
_entity_poly.entity_id
_entity_poly.type
_entity_poly.pdbx_seq_one_letter_code
_entity_poly.pdbx_strand_id
1 'polypeptide(L)'
;MLKQGNAPMESDDTNATATGETMAVVTVVAEPTVDEQTDEKNSPRVFPRGVLLFLTVAALGLAIVVLFGVHSRLVAETRLVQATDQAAIPSVSVVRPQATGRARDLVLPGNTQAFIDSPIYARTNGYLKQWYVDIGARVRKGELLAEIETPELDQQLRQARAELATAQANLNLSQITAERDQSLLKTHSVSTQERDNAVNALVANKATVDSNQANVARLDQLQSFEKVYAPFDGIITARSTDVGALIDAGANAPKELFHIAAIGKLRIYVAVPEVYSRYAVSGVSVNLTLDEYPEETFQGTLVRNSNSIDTVSRTLLVEVDADNSKGRLMPGAYVQIHLKLPLDARSLTVPSNALIFRREGLQVAIVRNGKAELVGVKPGHDYGDSMEILAGLQPEDDVILSPSDSLISGTPVQVGNAKRAGEGE
;
A
#
# COMPACT_ATOMS: atom_id res chain seq x y z
N MET A 1 27.33 -42.39 -3.04
CA MET A 1 27.16 -43.07 -1.74
C MET A 1 25.83 -42.58 -1.21
N LEU A 2 24.79 -43.34 -1.42
CA LEU A 2 24.10 -44.20 -0.47
C LEU A 2 23.31 -43.38 0.55
N LYS A 3 22.03 -43.49 0.78
CA LYS A 3 20.95 -44.45 0.48
C LYS A 3 19.72 -43.88 1.17
N GLN A 4 18.60 -43.87 0.55
CA GLN A 4 17.42 -44.66 0.86
C GLN A 4 16.85 -44.40 2.28
N GLY A 5 15.60 -44.29 2.50
CA GLY A 5 14.34 -44.75 1.95
C GLY A 5 13.33 -44.37 2.99
N ASN A 6 12.16 -44.37 2.87
CA ASN A 6 11.10 -45.30 2.50
C ASN A 6 9.79 -44.72 3.03
N ALA A 7 8.81 -44.69 2.24
CA ALA A 7 7.41 -44.84 2.59
C ALA A 7 7.15 -46.34 2.85
N PRO A 8 5.96 -46.85 3.05
CA PRO A 8 4.61 -46.36 3.38
C PRO A 8 3.97 -47.21 4.51
N MET A 9 2.67 -47.02 4.81
CA MET A 9 1.67 -48.05 5.16
C MET A 9 0.42 -47.29 5.58
N GLU A 10 -0.65 -47.30 4.85
CA GLU A 10 -1.61 -48.41 4.60
C GLU A 10 -2.28 -48.93 5.87
N SER A 11 -3.50 -48.92 5.79
CA SER A 11 -4.60 -49.86 5.96
C SER A 11 -5.52 -49.34 7.07
N ASP A 12 -6.66 -49.42 6.91
CA ASP A 12 -7.69 -50.36 6.56
C ASP A 12 -8.88 -50.18 7.48
N ASP A 13 -9.99 -50.12 6.82
CA ASP A 13 -11.14 -51.01 7.04
C ASP A 13 -11.99 -50.87 8.30
N THR A 14 -13.13 -50.87 7.99
CA THR A 14 -14.35 -51.70 8.14
C THR A 14 -15.46 -50.94 8.86
N ASN A 15 -16.54 -50.75 8.15
CA ASN A 15 -17.69 -51.67 8.06
C ASN A 15 -18.65 -51.58 9.25
N ALA A 16 -19.83 -51.33 9.01
CA ALA A 16 -21.05 -52.12 9.19
C ALA A 16 -22.27 -51.20 9.40
N THR A 17 -23.12 -51.19 8.39
CA THR A 17 -24.41 -51.89 8.37
C THR A 17 -25.26 -51.79 9.63
N ALA A 18 -26.47 -51.32 9.48
CA ALA A 18 -27.76 -51.99 9.73
C ALA A 18 -28.84 -50.92 9.70
N THR A 19 -29.72 -50.95 8.71
CA THR A 19 -30.98 -51.72 8.65
C THR A 19 -31.99 -51.41 9.77
N GLY A 20 -33.15 -51.02 9.36
CA GLY A 20 -34.38 -51.05 10.13
C GLY A 20 -35.35 -50.06 9.52
N GLU A 21 -36.04 -50.42 8.48
CA GLU A 21 -37.40 -51.05 8.43
C GLU A 21 -38.45 -50.15 9.09
N THR A 22 -39.25 -49.57 8.22
CA THR A 22 -40.60 -50.02 7.91
C THR A 22 -41.60 -50.03 9.07
N MET A 23 -42.62 -49.20 8.99
CA MET A 23 -43.96 -49.71 9.12
C MET A 23 -45.03 -48.71 8.64
N ALA A 24 -45.60 -49.05 7.53
CA ALA A 24 -46.91 -48.58 7.09
C ALA A 24 -47.96 -49.20 8.00
N VAL A 25 -48.93 -48.42 8.42
CA VAL A 25 -50.21 -48.98 8.93
C VAL A 25 -51.34 -48.51 8.05
N VAL A 26 -51.71 -49.40 7.24
CA VAL A 26 -53.05 -49.47 6.58
C VAL A 26 -54.05 -49.77 7.67
N THR A 27 -55.16 -49.06 7.75
CA THR A 27 -56.35 -49.53 8.41
C THR A 27 -57.55 -49.40 7.48
N VAL A 28 -58.00 -50.53 7.21
CA VAL A 28 -59.09 -51.09 6.41
C VAL A 28 -60.43 -50.59 6.86
N VAL A 29 -61.26 -50.31 5.88
CA VAL A 29 -62.71 -50.35 5.74
C VAL A 29 -63.42 -51.39 6.59
N ALA A 30 -64.53 -50.99 7.12
CA ALA A 30 -65.63 -51.90 7.34
C ALA A 30 -66.97 -51.15 7.22
N GLU A 31 -67.67 -51.43 6.12
CA GLU A 31 -69.11 -51.41 6.13
C GLU A 31 -69.63 -52.60 6.97
N PRO A 32 -70.85 -52.48 7.46
CA PRO A 32 -71.75 -53.53 7.25
C PRO A 32 -73.20 -53.10 6.84
N THR A 33 -73.67 -53.68 5.78
CA THR A 33 -74.92 -54.48 5.54
C THR A 33 -76.14 -54.13 6.38
N VAL A 34 -77.15 -53.70 5.70
CA VAL A 34 -78.51 -54.22 5.40
C VAL A 34 -79.12 -55.14 6.47
N ASP A 35 -80.29 -54.76 6.95
CA ASP A 35 -81.57 -55.48 6.95
C ASP A 35 -82.67 -54.57 7.47
N GLU A 36 -83.65 -54.38 6.81
CA GLU A 36 -84.90 -55.05 6.41
C GLU A 36 -86.06 -54.68 7.34
N GLN A 37 -87.04 -54.16 6.63
CA GLN A 37 -88.49 -54.28 6.79
C GLN A 37 -89.14 -53.95 8.12
N THR A 38 -90.01 -53.01 8.07
CA THR A 38 -91.44 -53.40 8.00
C THR A 38 -92.33 -52.16 7.75
N ASP A 39 -93.25 -52.43 6.91
CA ASP A 39 -94.53 -51.81 6.53
C ASP A 39 -95.36 -51.32 7.74
N GLU A 40 -96.05 -50.21 7.67
CA GLU A 40 -97.48 -50.04 7.87
C GLU A 40 -97.98 -48.60 7.63
N LYS A 41 -98.73 -48.50 6.56
CA LYS A 41 -100.12 -48.01 6.43
C LYS A 41 -100.53 -46.67 6.98
N ASN A 42 -100.74 -45.75 6.06
CA ASN A 42 -101.99 -45.08 5.77
C ASN A 42 -102.52 -43.99 6.69
N SER A 43 -102.66 -42.85 6.15
CA SER A 43 -103.87 -42.11 5.80
C SER A 43 -103.66 -40.60 5.69
N PRO A 44 -104.33 -39.91 4.82
CA PRO A 44 -104.09 -38.49 4.54
C PRO A 44 -104.84 -37.66 5.57
N ARG A 45 -104.09 -36.85 6.32
CA ARG A 45 -104.66 -35.75 7.10
C ARG A 45 -104.68 -34.49 6.23
N VAL A 46 -105.88 -34.08 5.90
CA VAL A 46 -106.18 -32.82 5.27
C VAL A 46 -105.77 -31.68 6.21
N PHE A 47 -104.69 -30.96 5.87
CA PHE A 47 -104.29 -29.77 6.61
C PHE A 47 -105.22 -28.57 6.21
N PRO A 48 -105.68 -27.77 7.19
CA PRO A 48 -106.50 -26.63 6.91
C PRO A 48 -105.65 -25.60 6.13
N ARG A 49 -106.18 -24.96 5.10
CA ARG A 49 -105.56 -23.98 4.17
C ARG A 49 -104.76 -22.91 4.86
N GLY A 50 -104.96 -22.55 6.15
CA GLY A 50 -104.22 -21.61 6.93
C GLY A 50 -102.83 -22.08 7.31
N VAL A 51 -102.59 -23.38 7.56
CA VAL A 51 -101.29 -23.93 7.90
C VAL A 51 -100.38 -24.00 6.70
N LEU A 52 -100.89 -24.19 5.50
CA LEU A 52 -100.13 -24.17 4.26
C LEU A 52 -99.55 -22.78 3.98
N LEU A 53 -100.37 -21.76 4.23
CA LEU A 53 -99.93 -20.31 4.04
C LEU A 53 -98.91 -19.90 5.05
N PHE A 54 -99.01 -20.38 6.29
CA PHE A 54 -98.03 -20.15 7.33
C PHE A 54 -96.65 -20.83 7.01
N LEU A 55 -96.73 -22.07 6.53
CA LEU A 55 -95.53 -22.82 6.11
C LEU A 55 -94.84 -22.19 4.89
N THR A 56 -95.57 -21.64 3.93
CA THR A 56 -95.00 -20.96 2.77
C THR A 56 -94.34 -19.63 3.18
N VAL A 57 -94.95 -18.84 4.08
CA VAL A 57 -94.36 -17.65 4.61
C VAL A 57 -93.11 -17.93 5.47
N ALA A 58 -93.22 -19.01 6.28
CA ALA A 58 -92.07 -19.47 7.07
C ALA A 58 -90.92 -19.94 6.19
N ALA A 59 -91.25 -20.71 5.13
CA ALA A 59 -90.23 -21.19 4.16
C ALA A 59 -89.62 -20.02 3.37
N LEU A 60 -90.42 -19.01 3.00
CA LEU A 60 -89.95 -17.79 2.33
C LEU A 60 -89.01 -16.95 3.25
N GLY A 61 -89.42 -16.81 4.53
CA GLY A 61 -88.61 -16.15 5.54
C GLY A 61 -87.27 -16.91 5.77
N LEU A 62 -87.30 -18.24 5.86
CA LEU A 62 -86.08 -19.03 5.98
C LEU A 62 -85.21 -18.95 4.73
N ALA A 63 -85.81 -18.91 3.53
CA ALA A 63 -85.09 -18.73 2.29
C ALA A 63 -84.39 -17.35 2.22
N ILE A 64 -85.05 -16.28 2.69
CA ILE A 64 -84.48 -14.95 2.76
C ILE A 64 -83.34 -14.92 3.76
N VAL A 65 -83.46 -15.56 4.94
CA VAL A 65 -82.39 -15.63 5.93
C VAL A 65 -81.21 -16.44 5.41
N VAL A 66 -81.44 -17.54 4.71
CA VAL A 66 -80.40 -18.34 4.10
C VAL A 66 -79.68 -17.55 2.97
N LEU A 67 -80.49 -16.91 2.07
CA LEU A 67 -79.91 -16.06 1.02
C LEU A 67 -79.09 -14.89 1.58
N PHE A 68 -79.59 -14.26 2.62
CA PHE A 68 -78.87 -13.17 3.28
C PHE A 68 -77.64 -13.71 3.98
N GLY A 69 -77.66 -14.86 4.63
CA GLY A 69 -76.54 -15.55 5.25
C GLY A 69 -75.47 -15.98 4.24
N VAL A 70 -75.89 -16.52 3.10
CA VAL A 70 -74.94 -16.87 2.01
C VAL A 70 -74.35 -15.64 1.37
N HIS A 71 -75.17 -14.60 1.11
CA HIS A 71 -74.67 -13.35 0.55
C HIS A 71 -73.69 -12.66 1.49
N SER A 72 -73.97 -12.60 2.79
CA SER A 72 -73.09 -12.03 3.79
C SER A 72 -71.75 -12.78 3.94
N ARG A 73 -71.79 -14.15 3.80
CA ARG A 73 -70.55 -14.94 3.78
C ARG A 73 -69.71 -14.70 2.54
N LEU A 74 -70.32 -14.66 1.35
CA LEU A 74 -69.61 -14.36 0.09
C LEU A 74 -68.97 -12.96 0.11
N VAL A 75 -69.68 -11.95 0.65
CA VAL A 75 -69.12 -10.60 0.81
C VAL A 75 -68.02 -10.57 1.89
N ALA A 76 -68.17 -11.36 2.97
CA ALA A 76 -67.15 -11.44 4.00
C ALA A 76 -65.87 -12.16 3.50
N GLU A 77 -66.01 -13.24 2.70
CA GLU A 77 -64.86 -13.92 2.08
C GLU A 77 -64.12 -13.00 1.12
N THR A 78 -64.83 -12.28 0.26
CA THR A 78 -64.15 -11.34 -0.66
C THR A 78 -63.46 -10.19 0.07
N ARG A 79 -64.04 -9.69 1.17
CA ARG A 79 -63.36 -8.69 2.01
C ARG A 79 -62.16 -9.25 2.78
N LEU A 80 -62.23 -10.47 3.27
CA LEU A 80 -61.15 -11.16 3.93
C LEU A 80 -59.98 -11.43 2.95
N VAL A 81 -60.27 -11.90 1.75
CA VAL A 81 -59.26 -12.09 0.71
C VAL A 81 -58.60 -10.79 0.34
N GLN A 82 -59.38 -9.71 0.11
CA GLN A 82 -58.83 -8.39 -0.18
C GLN A 82 -58.02 -7.81 0.98
N ALA A 83 -58.48 -7.97 2.23
CA ALA A 83 -57.75 -7.54 3.42
C ALA A 83 -56.48 -8.37 3.64
N THR A 84 -56.51 -9.66 3.35
CA THR A 84 -55.37 -10.56 3.43
C THR A 84 -54.34 -10.23 2.33
N ASP A 85 -54.77 -9.96 1.11
CA ASP A 85 -53.92 -9.56 0.00
C ASP A 85 -53.27 -8.18 0.25
N GLN A 86 -54.02 -7.23 0.85
CA GLN A 86 -53.47 -5.92 1.24
C GLN A 86 -52.51 -6.00 2.45
N ALA A 87 -52.80 -6.89 3.41
CA ALA A 87 -51.92 -7.16 4.55
C ALA A 87 -50.69 -8.01 4.17
N ALA A 88 -50.74 -8.72 3.06
CA ALA A 88 -49.65 -9.52 2.53
C ALA A 88 -48.57 -8.67 1.81
N ILE A 89 -48.81 -7.35 1.55
CA ILE A 89 -47.81 -6.49 0.95
C ILE A 89 -46.77 -6.14 2.02
N PRO A 90 -45.54 -6.63 1.90
CA PRO A 90 -44.50 -6.35 2.89
C PRO A 90 -44.14 -4.85 2.93
N SER A 91 -44.14 -4.26 4.12
CA SER A 91 -43.61 -2.92 4.33
C SER A 91 -42.09 -2.99 4.38
N VAL A 92 -41.45 -2.18 3.54
CA VAL A 92 -39.96 -2.12 3.43
C VAL A 92 -39.46 -0.73 3.78
N SER A 93 -38.33 -0.71 4.49
CA SER A 93 -37.59 0.53 4.70
C SER A 93 -36.64 0.76 3.53
N VAL A 94 -36.56 1.99 3.05
CA VAL A 94 -35.69 2.33 1.94
C VAL A 94 -34.69 3.40 2.32
N VAL A 95 -33.54 3.39 1.63
CA VAL A 95 -32.50 4.41 1.71
C VAL A 95 -32.05 4.76 0.31
N ARG A 96 -31.69 6.01 0.06
CA ARG A 96 -31.04 6.41 -1.19
C ARG A 96 -29.54 6.20 -1.11
N PRO A 97 -28.93 5.66 -2.16
CA PRO A 97 -27.48 5.58 -2.27
C PRO A 97 -26.86 6.98 -2.10
N GLN A 98 -25.78 7.05 -1.34
CA GLN A 98 -25.03 8.29 -1.20
C GLN A 98 -23.82 8.27 -2.10
N ALA A 99 -23.44 9.40 -2.67
CA ALA A 99 -22.16 9.50 -3.35
C ALA A 99 -21.05 9.16 -2.35
N THR A 100 -20.09 8.33 -2.74
CA THR A 100 -18.97 7.93 -1.89
C THR A 100 -18.19 9.20 -1.49
N GLY A 101 -18.52 9.74 -0.31
CA GLY A 101 -17.94 11.00 0.21
C GLY A 101 -16.64 10.80 0.97
N ARG A 102 -16.18 9.57 1.17
CA ARG A 102 -14.95 9.27 1.93
C ARG A 102 -13.78 9.13 0.97
N ALA A 103 -12.81 10.03 1.09
CA ALA A 103 -11.51 9.84 0.45
C ALA A 103 -10.93 8.51 0.93
N ARG A 104 -10.53 7.68 -0.01
CA ARG A 104 -9.93 6.39 0.29
C ARG A 104 -8.50 6.63 0.73
N ASP A 105 -8.17 6.24 1.94
CA ASP A 105 -6.82 6.30 2.47
C ASP A 105 -6.14 4.96 2.27
N LEU A 106 -5.13 4.93 1.40
CA LEU A 106 -4.31 3.76 1.17
C LEU A 106 -3.09 3.85 2.09
N VAL A 107 -3.07 2.99 3.11
CA VAL A 107 -1.95 2.90 4.04
C VAL A 107 -0.94 1.89 3.53
N LEU A 108 0.30 2.32 3.33
CA LEU A 108 1.39 1.49 2.81
C LEU A 108 2.60 1.57 3.74
N PRO A 109 3.29 0.44 3.94
CA PRO A 109 4.53 0.41 4.70
C PRO A 109 5.68 1.02 3.91
N GLY A 110 6.57 1.71 4.61
CA GLY A 110 7.80 2.22 4.04
C GLY A 110 8.95 2.23 5.04
N ASN A 111 10.16 2.29 4.52
CA ASN A 111 11.36 2.40 5.33
C ASN A 111 12.06 3.71 5.04
N THR A 112 12.41 4.43 6.11
CA THR A 112 13.17 5.67 6.00
C THR A 112 14.63 5.39 5.70
N GLN A 113 15.24 6.21 4.86
CA GLN A 113 16.67 6.19 4.60
C GLN A 113 17.23 7.60 4.68
N ALA A 114 18.50 7.74 5.02
CA ALA A 114 19.17 9.01 4.94
C ALA A 114 19.15 9.54 3.49
N PHE A 115 19.07 10.86 3.33
CA PHE A 115 19.09 11.48 2.00
C PHE A 115 20.39 11.21 1.26
N ILE A 116 21.52 11.26 1.99
CA ILE A 116 22.83 10.81 1.55
C ILE A 116 23.37 9.92 2.67
N ASP A 117 23.88 8.77 2.33
CA ASP A 117 24.48 7.81 3.22
C ASP A 117 25.79 7.36 2.61
N SER A 118 26.91 7.60 3.29
CA SER A 118 28.23 7.40 2.69
C SER A 118 29.28 6.96 3.69
N PRO A 119 29.99 5.86 3.40
CA PRO A 119 31.21 5.50 4.11
C PRO A 119 32.35 6.46 3.73
N ILE A 120 33.15 6.85 4.71
CA ILE A 120 34.34 7.69 4.56
C ILE A 120 35.58 6.80 4.68
N TYR A 121 36.35 6.74 3.61
CA TYR A 121 37.59 5.99 3.53
C TYR A 121 38.81 6.91 3.56
N ALA A 122 39.94 6.40 4.06
CA ALA A 122 41.22 7.05 3.90
C ALA A 122 41.66 7.02 2.43
N ARG A 123 42.40 8.03 2.03
CA ARG A 123 43.01 8.16 0.69
C ARG A 123 44.55 8.07 0.73
N THR A 124 45.11 7.93 1.93
CA THR A 124 46.58 7.78 2.17
C THR A 124 46.79 6.68 3.20
N ASN A 125 47.95 6.01 3.12
CA ASN A 125 48.38 5.02 4.09
C ASN A 125 49.07 5.69 5.28
N GLY A 126 48.90 5.13 6.47
CA GLY A 126 49.51 5.65 7.67
C GLY A 126 48.92 5.08 8.94
N TYR A 127 49.01 5.80 10.03
CA TYR A 127 48.41 5.45 11.31
C TYR A 127 47.43 6.54 11.73
N LEU A 128 46.28 6.13 12.30
CA LEU A 128 45.33 7.11 12.81
C LEU A 128 45.95 7.82 14.03
N LYS A 129 46.27 9.09 13.88
CA LYS A 129 46.85 9.93 14.92
C LYS A 129 45.80 10.33 15.94
N GLN A 130 44.67 10.83 15.45
CA GLN A 130 43.58 11.35 16.28
C GLN A 130 42.30 11.44 15.47
N TRP A 131 41.17 11.25 16.15
CA TRP A 131 39.84 11.60 15.66
C TRP A 131 39.26 12.74 16.50
N TYR A 132 38.43 13.60 15.89
CA TYR A 132 37.85 14.79 16.49
C TYR A 132 36.35 14.67 16.74
N VAL A 133 35.70 13.71 16.10
CA VAL A 133 34.27 13.48 16.14
C VAL A 133 33.99 12.01 16.40
N ASP A 134 32.87 11.70 17.10
CA ASP A 134 32.47 10.33 17.42
C ASP A 134 31.03 10.06 16.97
N ILE A 135 30.56 8.83 17.16
CA ILE A 135 29.21 8.40 16.81
C ILE A 135 28.19 9.33 17.44
N GLY A 136 27.18 9.75 16.66
CA GLY A 136 26.13 10.68 17.05
C GLY A 136 26.49 12.15 16.90
N ALA A 137 27.77 12.48 16.61
CA ALA A 137 28.19 13.87 16.39
C ALA A 137 27.60 14.44 15.10
N ARG A 138 27.10 15.67 15.16
CA ARG A 138 26.70 16.45 13.98
C ARG A 138 27.92 17.15 13.41
N VAL A 139 28.12 16.97 12.11
CA VAL A 139 29.28 17.55 11.40
C VAL A 139 28.80 18.36 10.21
N ARG A 140 29.60 19.37 9.85
CA ARG A 140 29.40 20.22 8.68
C ARG A 140 30.33 19.83 7.56
N LYS A 141 29.92 20.08 6.34
CA LYS A 141 30.80 19.94 5.18
C LYS A 141 32.12 20.67 5.38
N GLY A 142 33.25 19.96 5.18
CA GLY A 142 34.59 20.49 5.37
C GLY A 142 35.10 20.49 6.83
N GLU A 143 34.32 19.92 7.76
CA GLU A 143 34.76 19.75 9.15
C GLU A 143 35.77 18.61 9.24
N LEU A 144 36.83 18.80 10.05
CA LEU A 144 37.89 17.83 10.24
C LEU A 144 37.38 16.67 11.12
N LEU A 145 37.37 15.47 10.58
CA LEU A 145 36.94 14.25 11.27
C LEU A 145 38.08 13.53 11.96
N ALA A 146 39.21 13.41 11.26
CA ALA A 146 40.38 12.69 11.75
C ALA A 146 41.68 13.18 11.09
N GLU A 147 42.77 12.85 11.71
CA GLU A 147 44.15 13.08 11.22
C GLU A 147 44.89 11.76 11.17
N ILE A 148 45.54 11.50 10.03
CA ILE A 148 46.36 10.31 9.77
C ILE A 148 47.84 10.77 9.80
N GLU A 149 48.68 10.07 10.52
CA GLU A 149 50.12 10.28 10.53
C GLU A 149 50.76 9.43 9.43
N THR A 150 51.55 10.05 8.56
CA THR A 150 52.14 9.40 7.38
C THR A 150 53.66 9.61 7.34
N PRO A 151 54.45 9.03 8.28
CA PRO A 151 55.87 9.32 8.43
C PRO A 151 56.68 8.96 7.17
N GLU A 152 56.30 7.92 6.43
CA GLU A 152 56.97 7.56 5.20
C GLU A 152 56.74 8.58 4.09
N LEU A 153 55.51 9.09 3.93
CA LEU A 153 55.17 10.12 2.95
C LEU A 153 55.90 11.43 3.27
N ASP A 154 55.97 11.81 4.54
CA ASP A 154 56.70 13.01 4.99
C ASP A 154 58.19 12.94 4.64
N GLN A 155 58.82 11.77 4.77
CA GLN A 155 60.21 11.57 4.36
C GLN A 155 60.36 11.68 2.84
N GLN A 156 59.47 11.04 2.06
CA GLN A 156 59.48 11.11 0.60
C GLN A 156 59.30 12.56 0.12
N LEU A 157 58.41 13.32 0.73
CA LEU A 157 58.20 14.72 0.39
C LEU A 157 59.40 15.57 0.70
N ARG A 158 60.09 15.38 1.86
CA ARG A 158 61.34 16.06 2.19
C ARG A 158 62.43 15.75 1.17
N GLN A 159 62.58 14.50 0.78
CA GLN A 159 63.53 14.08 -0.26
C GLN A 159 63.21 14.77 -1.59
N ALA A 160 61.97 14.67 -2.08
CA ALA A 160 61.57 15.29 -3.35
C ALA A 160 61.80 16.82 -3.39
N ARG A 161 61.56 17.50 -2.26
CA ARG A 161 61.84 18.93 -2.15
C ARG A 161 63.33 19.23 -2.23
N ALA A 162 64.20 18.37 -1.66
CA ALA A 162 65.66 18.51 -1.76
C ALA A 162 66.14 18.27 -3.20
N GLU A 163 65.57 17.26 -3.88
CA GLU A 163 65.87 16.99 -5.30
C GLU A 163 65.44 18.17 -6.19
N LEU A 164 64.24 18.76 -5.97
CA LEU A 164 63.81 19.95 -6.66
C LEU A 164 64.77 21.14 -6.44
N ALA A 165 65.21 21.37 -5.20
CA ALA A 165 66.17 22.43 -4.89
C ALA A 165 67.50 22.22 -5.62
N THR A 166 68.01 20.99 -5.70
CA THR A 166 69.20 20.60 -6.47
C THR A 166 69.01 20.89 -7.96
N ALA A 167 67.88 20.48 -8.53
CA ALA A 167 67.56 20.72 -9.95
C ALA A 167 67.45 22.23 -10.26
N GLN A 168 66.88 23.03 -9.36
CA GLN A 168 66.79 24.48 -9.49
C GLN A 168 68.19 25.14 -9.47
N ALA A 169 69.11 24.66 -8.60
CA ALA A 169 70.49 25.13 -8.59
C ALA A 169 71.20 24.82 -9.90
N ASN A 170 71.04 23.61 -10.44
CA ASN A 170 71.63 23.24 -11.73
C ASN A 170 71.01 24.01 -12.90
N LEU A 171 69.75 24.32 -12.89
CA LEU A 171 69.09 25.19 -13.87
C LEU A 171 69.69 26.59 -13.85
N ASN A 172 69.83 27.17 -12.66
CA ASN A 172 70.45 28.51 -12.51
C ASN A 172 71.88 28.53 -13.05
N LEU A 173 72.69 27.51 -12.74
CA LEU A 173 74.05 27.40 -13.28
C LEU A 173 74.01 27.30 -14.81
N SER A 174 73.17 26.46 -15.40
CA SER A 174 73.06 26.32 -16.83
C SER A 174 72.59 27.62 -17.51
N GLN A 175 71.67 28.36 -16.88
CA GLN A 175 71.18 29.64 -17.38
C GLN A 175 72.28 30.61 -17.45
N ILE A 176 73.06 30.80 -16.36
CA ILE A 176 74.24 31.73 -16.32
C ILE A 176 75.29 31.35 -17.38
N THR A 177 75.48 29.99 -17.57
CA THR A 177 76.48 29.52 -18.54
C THR A 177 75.97 29.80 -19.99
N ALA A 178 74.70 29.47 -20.31
CA ALA A 178 74.12 29.71 -21.65
C ALA A 178 74.12 31.25 -21.98
N GLU A 179 73.76 32.11 -21.05
CA GLU A 179 73.79 33.58 -21.21
C GLU A 179 75.21 34.08 -21.48
N ARG A 180 76.19 33.55 -20.74
CA ARG A 180 77.63 33.89 -20.93
C ARG A 180 78.12 33.47 -22.29
N ASP A 181 77.88 32.21 -22.67
CA ASP A 181 78.36 31.66 -23.93
C ASP A 181 77.68 32.33 -25.14
N GLN A 182 76.41 32.71 -25.01
CA GLN A 182 75.73 33.52 -26.00
C GLN A 182 76.30 34.89 -26.17
N SER A 183 76.82 35.52 -25.10
CA SER A 183 77.52 36.80 -25.14
C SER A 183 78.92 36.67 -25.75
N LEU A 184 79.66 35.62 -25.36
CA LEU A 184 81.05 35.36 -25.87
C LEU A 184 81.05 34.99 -27.35
N LEU A 185 79.97 34.34 -27.86
CA LEU A 185 79.83 34.04 -29.28
C LEU A 185 79.79 35.31 -30.13
N LYS A 186 79.19 36.41 -29.64
CA LYS A 186 79.20 37.71 -30.33
C LYS A 186 80.55 38.27 -30.56
N THR A 187 81.53 37.93 -29.68
CA THR A 187 82.91 38.31 -29.75
C THR A 187 83.83 37.25 -30.36
N HIS A 188 83.25 36.16 -30.92
CA HIS A 188 83.98 35.03 -31.44
C HIS A 188 84.90 34.32 -30.43
N SER A 189 84.63 34.46 -29.12
CA SER A 189 85.43 33.89 -28.06
C SER A 189 85.06 32.42 -27.72
N VAL A 190 83.94 31.92 -28.22
CA VAL A 190 83.47 30.52 -28.10
C VAL A 190 82.93 30.00 -29.45
N SER A 191 82.92 28.69 -29.62
CA SER A 191 82.34 28.07 -30.81
C SER A 191 80.84 28.05 -30.77
N THR A 192 80.19 27.93 -31.99
CA THR A 192 78.75 27.78 -32.11
C THR A 192 78.32 26.51 -31.38
N GLN A 193 79.06 25.44 -31.46
CA GLN A 193 78.82 24.16 -30.82
C GLN A 193 78.78 24.26 -29.28
N GLU A 194 79.70 24.99 -28.66
CA GLU A 194 79.73 25.23 -27.22
C GLU A 194 78.51 26.01 -26.76
N ARG A 195 78.08 27.04 -27.45
CA ARG A 195 76.84 27.76 -27.18
C ARG A 195 75.64 26.87 -27.31
N ASP A 196 75.53 26.01 -28.38
CA ASP A 196 74.43 25.12 -28.57
C ASP A 196 74.34 24.03 -27.49
N ASN A 197 75.52 23.52 -27.05
CA ASN A 197 75.62 22.62 -25.91
C ASN A 197 75.11 23.28 -24.61
N ALA A 198 75.47 24.51 -24.31
CA ALA A 198 75.02 25.25 -23.17
C ALA A 198 73.48 25.50 -23.19
N VAL A 199 72.99 25.90 -24.35
CA VAL A 199 71.53 26.08 -24.55
C VAL A 199 70.77 24.77 -24.39
N ASN A 200 71.23 23.66 -24.95
CA ASN A 200 70.64 22.37 -24.81
C ASN A 200 70.67 21.88 -23.34
N ALA A 201 71.81 22.14 -22.59
CA ALA A 201 71.87 21.83 -21.18
C ALA A 201 70.85 22.65 -20.35
N LEU A 202 70.65 23.94 -20.72
CA LEU A 202 69.65 24.79 -20.08
C LEU A 202 68.23 24.19 -20.28
N VAL A 203 67.89 23.79 -21.52
CA VAL A 203 66.59 23.18 -21.82
C VAL A 203 66.40 21.85 -21.07
N ALA A 204 67.43 21.01 -21.03
CA ALA A 204 67.38 19.74 -20.27
C ALA A 204 67.21 19.93 -18.76
N ASN A 205 67.96 20.88 -18.18
CA ASN A 205 67.83 21.18 -16.74
C ASN A 205 66.48 21.83 -16.40
N LYS A 206 65.91 22.63 -17.28
CA LYS A 206 64.54 23.14 -17.15
C LYS A 206 63.52 22.02 -17.10
N ALA A 207 63.60 21.05 -18.03
CA ALA A 207 62.73 19.89 -18.02
C ALA A 207 62.87 19.04 -16.75
N THR A 208 64.07 18.95 -16.18
CA THR A 208 64.33 18.26 -14.91
C THR A 208 63.67 19.00 -13.73
N VAL A 209 63.73 20.33 -13.69
CA VAL A 209 62.98 21.11 -12.67
C VAL A 209 61.49 20.91 -12.79
N ASP A 210 60.91 20.96 -14.00
CA ASP A 210 59.51 20.77 -14.23
C ASP A 210 59.06 19.38 -13.75
N SER A 211 59.87 18.33 -14.02
CA SER A 211 59.61 16.95 -13.56
C SER A 211 59.62 16.82 -12.05
N ASN A 212 60.63 17.37 -11.38
CA ASN A 212 60.76 17.33 -9.91
C ASN A 212 59.65 18.16 -9.24
N GLN A 213 59.26 19.28 -9.83
CA GLN A 213 58.16 20.09 -9.35
C GLN A 213 56.84 19.33 -9.41
N ALA A 214 56.57 18.59 -10.50
CA ALA A 214 55.42 17.74 -10.63
C ALA A 214 55.41 16.62 -9.58
N ASN A 215 56.57 16.01 -9.28
CA ASN A 215 56.68 15.00 -8.24
C ASN A 215 56.39 15.57 -6.84
N VAL A 216 56.93 16.76 -6.49
CA VAL A 216 56.62 17.43 -5.23
C VAL A 216 55.13 17.70 -5.14
N ALA A 217 54.50 18.26 -6.19
CA ALA A 217 53.06 18.54 -6.21
C ALA A 217 52.23 17.29 -5.99
N ARG A 218 52.61 16.15 -6.56
CA ARG A 218 51.94 14.84 -6.35
C ARG A 218 52.02 14.39 -4.88
N LEU A 219 53.19 14.52 -4.26
CA LEU A 219 53.39 14.14 -2.84
C LEU A 219 52.67 15.11 -1.89
N ASP A 220 52.68 16.42 -2.16
CA ASP A 220 51.91 17.42 -1.41
C ASP A 220 50.39 17.12 -1.48
N GLN A 221 49.89 16.70 -2.65
CA GLN A 221 48.50 16.27 -2.79
C GLN A 221 48.19 15.02 -1.95
N LEU A 222 49.08 14.04 -1.90
CA LEU A 222 48.91 12.86 -1.05
C LEU A 222 48.95 13.24 0.44
N GLN A 223 49.84 14.17 0.85
CA GLN A 223 49.91 14.69 2.20
C GLN A 223 48.62 15.41 2.60
N SER A 224 47.97 16.12 1.67
CA SER A 224 46.70 16.78 1.97
C SER A 224 45.61 15.81 2.41
N PHE A 225 45.73 14.52 2.09
CA PHE A 225 44.80 13.46 2.49
C PHE A 225 45.03 12.89 3.90
N GLU A 226 46.06 13.35 4.61
CA GLU A 226 46.24 13.08 6.04
C GLU A 226 45.07 13.59 6.86
N LYS A 227 44.45 14.67 6.40
CA LYS A 227 43.26 15.24 7.03
C LYS A 227 42.00 14.76 6.36
N VAL A 228 41.19 14.03 7.12
CA VAL A 228 39.91 13.49 6.65
C VAL A 228 38.82 14.47 7.00
N TYR A 229 38.11 14.95 5.98
CA TYR A 229 37.03 15.92 6.12
C TYR A 229 35.67 15.36 5.77
N ALA A 230 34.61 15.91 6.40
CA ALA A 230 33.24 15.60 6.05
C ALA A 230 32.88 16.09 4.64
N PRO A 231 32.37 15.26 3.74
CA PRO A 231 32.00 15.65 2.37
C PRO A 231 30.68 16.45 2.28
N PHE A 232 29.81 16.32 3.28
CA PHE A 232 28.52 17.01 3.40
C PHE A 232 28.11 17.14 4.86
N ASP A 233 27.06 17.92 5.12
CA ASP A 233 26.47 18.09 6.45
C ASP A 233 25.71 16.83 6.86
N GLY A 234 25.96 16.29 8.05
CA GLY A 234 25.34 15.05 8.48
C GLY A 234 25.59 14.68 9.94
N ILE A 235 25.32 13.44 10.26
CA ILE A 235 25.63 12.82 11.56
C ILE A 235 26.55 11.62 11.32
N ILE A 236 27.51 11.44 12.19
CA ILE A 236 28.34 10.23 12.22
C ILE A 236 27.52 9.08 12.78
N THR A 237 27.23 8.08 11.95
CA THR A 237 26.43 6.90 12.35
C THR A 237 27.31 5.73 12.78
N ALA A 238 28.55 5.66 12.28
CA ALA A 238 29.50 4.66 12.72
C ALA A 238 30.93 5.22 12.68
N ARG A 239 31.79 4.69 13.55
CA ARG A 239 33.24 4.87 13.56
C ARG A 239 33.88 3.50 13.65
N SER A 240 34.66 3.13 12.65
CA SER A 240 35.23 1.78 12.51
C SER A 240 36.75 1.75 12.75
N THR A 241 37.31 2.82 13.31
CA THR A 241 38.75 2.96 13.53
C THR A 241 39.06 3.59 14.89
N ASP A 242 40.26 3.36 15.41
CA ASP A 242 40.73 3.90 16.67
C ASP A 242 42.14 4.48 16.53
N VAL A 243 42.55 5.33 17.49
CA VAL A 243 43.86 5.93 17.53
C VAL A 243 44.95 4.87 17.53
N GLY A 244 45.95 5.01 16.68
CA GLY A 244 47.03 4.05 16.48
C GLY A 244 46.69 2.92 15.50
N ALA A 245 45.49 2.85 14.99
CA ALA A 245 45.13 1.84 13.98
C ALA A 245 45.90 2.07 12.68
N LEU A 246 46.40 0.98 12.07
CA LEU A 246 47.01 1.03 10.74
C LEU A 246 45.88 1.28 9.70
N ILE A 247 46.12 2.27 8.88
CA ILE A 247 45.25 2.67 7.77
C ILE A 247 45.92 2.26 6.46
N ASP A 248 45.26 1.38 5.70
CA ASP A 248 45.72 0.93 4.38
C ASP A 248 44.68 1.30 3.32
N ALA A 249 44.96 2.41 2.60
CA ALA A 249 44.10 2.90 1.53
C ALA A 249 44.21 2.07 0.23
N GLY A 250 45.22 1.18 0.12
CA GLY A 250 45.48 0.33 -1.03
C GLY A 250 44.97 -1.10 -0.87
N ALA A 251 44.32 -1.47 0.25
CA ALA A 251 43.80 -2.79 0.50
C ALA A 251 42.69 -3.19 -0.49
N ASN A 252 42.58 -4.48 -0.83
CA ASN A 252 41.49 -5.00 -1.66
C ASN A 252 40.11 -4.80 -1.05
N ALA A 253 40.03 -4.60 0.28
CA ALA A 253 38.84 -4.27 1.02
C ALA A 253 39.21 -3.16 2.04
N PRO A 254 39.21 -1.89 1.61
CA PRO A 254 39.54 -0.80 2.52
C PRO A 254 38.53 -0.74 3.65
N LYS A 255 39.01 -0.55 4.88
CA LYS A 255 38.16 -0.35 6.04
C LYS A 255 37.67 1.10 6.06
N GLU A 256 36.35 1.28 6.22
CA GLU A 256 35.82 2.63 6.42
C GLU A 256 36.32 3.22 7.75
N LEU A 257 36.55 4.50 7.78
CA LEU A 257 36.90 5.23 8.99
C LEU A 257 35.64 5.69 9.74
N PHE A 258 34.74 6.30 9.01
CA PHE A 258 33.47 6.81 9.51
C PHE A 258 32.36 6.49 8.53
N HIS A 259 31.15 6.40 9.05
CA HIS A 259 29.93 6.43 8.25
C HIS A 259 29.18 7.73 8.54
N ILE A 260 28.81 8.46 7.51
CA ILE A 260 28.11 9.75 7.65
C ILE A 260 26.79 9.70 6.93
N ALA A 261 25.71 10.12 7.60
CA ALA A 261 24.36 10.18 7.08
C ALA A 261 23.80 11.61 7.10
N ALA A 262 23.30 12.09 5.98
CA ALA A 262 22.57 13.35 5.91
C ALA A 262 21.11 13.10 6.29
N ILE A 263 20.70 13.57 7.46
CA ILE A 263 19.39 13.27 8.05
C ILE A 263 18.41 14.46 8.07
N GLY A 264 18.83 15.65 7.61
CA GLY A 264 17.95 16.84 7.57
C GLY A 264 16.73 16.66 6.67
N LYS A 265 16.82 15.76 5.71
CA LYS A 265 15.78 15.27 4.84
C LYS A 265 15.92 13.76 4.74
N LEU A 266 14.83 13.03 4.73
CA LEU A 266 14.85 11.57 4.59
C LEU A 266 14.16 11.15 3.28
N ARG A 267 14.60 10.03 2.75
CA ARG A 267 13.94 9.29 1.68
C ARG A 267 13.18 8.13 2.25
N ILE A 268 12.01 7.88 1.72
CA ILE A 268 11.18 6.76 2.12
C ILE A 268 10.80 6.00 0.86
N TYR A 269 11.18 4.74 0.82
CA TYR A 269 10.81 3.86 -0.28
C TYR A 269 9.58 3.07 0.06
N VAL A 270 8.61 3.11 -0.85
CA VAL A 270 7.28 2.52 -0.72
C VAL A 270 6.98 1.66 -1.92
N ALA A 271 6.49 0.45 -1.68
CA ALA A 271 6.01 -0.45 -2.72
C ALA A 271 4.49 -0.25 -2.91
N VAL A 272 4.11 0.49 -3.93
CA VAL A 272 2.69 0.76 -4.27
C VAL A 272 2.15 -0.36 -5.15
N PRO A 273 1.07 -1.07 -4.78
CA PRO A 273 0.47 -2.11 -5.62
C PRO A 273 0.08 -1.56 -7.01
N GLU A 274 0.25 -2.39 -8.05
CA GLU A 274 0.02 -2.04 -9.46
C GLU A 274 -1.33 -1.35 -9.70
N VAL A 275 -2.39 -1.83 -9.04
CA VAL A 275 -3.75 -1.28 -9.16
C VAL A 275 -3.86 0.20 -8.75
N TYR A 276 -2.94 0.69 -7.92
CA TYR A 276 -2.89 2.07 -7.43
C TYR A 276 -1.76 2.89 -8.07
N SER A 277 -0.95 2.30 -8.95
CA SER A 277 0.23 2.94 -9.56
C SER A 277 -0.10 4.25 -10.27
N ARG A 278 -1.29 4.34 -10.88
CA ARG A 278 -1.78 5.55 -11.58
C ARG A 278 -1.91 6.78 -10.67
N TYR A 279 -2.01 6.58 -9.35
CA TYR A 279 -2.12 7.66 -8.37
C TYR A 279 -0.78 8.05 -7.76
N ALA A 280 0.26 7.24 -7.96
CA ALA A 280 1.59 7.47 -7.46
C ALA A 280 2.40 8.37 -8.41
N VAL A 281 1.95 9.62 -8.56
CA VAL A 281 2.57 10.62 -9.43
C VAL A 281 3.41 11.61 -8.63
N SER A 282 4.48 12.14 -9.25
CA SER A 282 5.34 13.14 -8.62
C SER A 282 4.54 14.39 -8.21
N GLY A 283 4.86 14.94 -7.05
CA GLY A 283 4.21 16.12 -6.46
C GLY A 283 3.04 15.82 -5.53
N VAL A 284 2.62 14.56 -5.40
CA VAL A 284 1.57 14.18 -4.46
C VAL A 284 2.08 14.27 -3.03
N SER A 285 1.37 15.01 -2.18
CA SER A 285 1.61 15.07 -0.74
C SER A 285 1.02 13.85 -0.05
N VAL A 286 1.77 13.26 0.86
CA VAL A 286 1.38 12.11 1.67
C VAL A 286 1.58 12.42 3.15
N ASN A 287 0.78 11.80 4.00
CA ASN A 287 0.98 11.83 5.43
C ASN A 287 1.77 10.60 5.86
N LEU A 288 2.66 10.78 6.82
CA LEU A 288 3.48 9.72 7.39
C LEU A 288 3.14 9.59 8.86
N THR A 289 2.89 8.39 9.34
CA THR A 289 2.70 8.08 10.76
C THR A 289 3.70 7.03 11.20
N LEU A 290 4.13 7.14 12.44
CA LEU A 290 5.05 6.22 13.09
C LEU A 290 4.47 5.76 14.41
N ASP A 291 4.69 4.52 14.75
CA ASP A 291 4.20 3.96 16.02
C ASP A 291 4.88 4.60 17.26
N GLU A 292 6.11 5.13 17.06
CA GLU A 292 6.82 5.86 18.11
C GLU A 292 6.22 7.26 18.39
N TYR A 293 5.45 7.81 17.45
CA TYR A 293 4.80 9.13 17.56
C TYR A 293 3.33 9.06 17.13
N PRO A 294 2.46 8.36 17.86
CA PRO A 294 1.09 8.04 17.42
C PRO A 294 0.19 9.28 17.25
N GLU A 295 0.50 10.37 17.95
CA GLU A 295 -0.28 11.62 17.86
C GLU A 295 0.27 12.60 16.82
N GLU A 296 1.38 12.26 16.16
CA GLU A 296 2.03 13.15 15.22
C GLU A 296 1.97 12.62 13.79
N THR A 297 1.74 13.54 12.88
CA THR A 297 1.76 13.27 11.46
C THR A 297 2.87 14.09 10.81
N PHE A 298 3.75 13.40 10.10
CA PHE A 298 4.80 14.04 9.31
C PHE A 298 4.32 14.18 7.87
N GLN A 299 4.81 15.21 7.19
CA GLN A 299 4.48 15.46 5.79
C GLN A 299 5.58 14.92 4.89
N GLY A 300 5.17 14.20 3.85
CA GLY A 300 6.04 13.74 2.79
C GLY A 300 5.54 14.17 1.42
N THR A 301 6.43 14.21 0.45
CA THR A 301 6.09 14.47 -0.94
C THR A 301 6.65 13.37 -1.81
N LEU A 302 5.82 12.77 -2.64
CA LEU A 302 6.23 11.80 -3.64
C LEU A 302 7.03 12.53 -4.72
N VAL A 303 8.31 12.20 -4.86
CA VAL A 303 9.22 12.91 -5.78
C VAL A 303 9.44 12.15 -7.07
N ARG A 304 9.48 10.83 -7.02
CA ARG A 304 9.69 9.98 -8.20
C ARG A 304 9.17 8.56 -7.95
N ASN A 305 9.04 7.83 -9.04
CA ASN A 305 8.80 6.39 -9.02
C ASN A 305 9.72 5.69 -10.02
N SER A 306 9.78 4.37 -9.96
CA SER A 306 10.66 3.57 -10.82
C SER A 306 10.22 3.51 -12.29
N ASN A 307 9.02 3.98 -12.62
CA ASN A 307 8.38 3.80 -13.95
C ASN A 307 8.38 2.34 -14.45
N SER A 308 8.50 1.39 -13.55
CA SER A 308 8.53 -0.04 -13.83
C SER A 308 7.83 -0.79 -12.70
N ILE A 309 6.96 -1.72 -13.06
CA ILE A 309 6.33 -2.63 -12.11
C ILE A 309 7.28 -3.81 -11.88
N ASP A 310 7.60 -4.08 -10.63
CA ASP A 310 8.29 -5.31 -10.25
C ASP A 310 7.36 -6.50 -10.51
N THR A 311 7.81 -7.45 -11.32
CA THR A 311 6.99 -8.57 -11.79
C THR A 311 6.74 -9.63 -10.72
N VAL A 312 7.55 -9.68 -9.67
CA VAL A 312 7.43 -10.63 -8.57
C VAL A 312 6.45 -10.11 -7.52
N SER A 313 6.67 -8.90 -7.05
CA SER A 313 5.83 -8.27 -6.01
C SER A 313 4.56 -7.60 -6.56
N ARG A 314 4.49 -7.36 -7.89
CA ARG A 314 3.41 -6.59 -8.53
C ARG A 314 3.24 -5.19 -7.94
N THR A 315 4.37 -4.53 -7.66
CA THR A 315 4.38 -3.19 -7.09
C THR A 315 5.23 -2.22 -7.91
N LEU A 316 4.88 -0.94 -7.81
CA LEU A 316 5.67 0.19 -8.29
C LEU A 316 6.49 0.73 -7.11
N LEU A 317 7.82 0.79 -7.24
CA LEU A 317 8.65 1.42 -6.24
C LEU A 317 8.53 2.95 -6.35
N VAL A 318 8.21 3.59 -5.24
CA VAL A 318 7.98 5.03 -5.13
C VAL A 318 8.90 5.60 -4.07
N GLU A 319 9.48 6.77 -4.34
CA GLU A 319 10.29 7.53 -3.41
C GLU A 319 9.51 8.74 -2.90
N VAL A 320 9.42 8.83 -1.59
CA VAL A 320 8.81 9.95 -0.86
C VAL A 320 9.90 10.66 -0.09
N ASP A 321 10.01 11.98 -0.25
CA ASP A 321 10.89 12.82 0.53
C ASP A 321 10.13 13.41 1.72
N ALA A 322 10.73 13.34 2.91
CA ALA A 322 10.20 13.94 4.12
C ALA A 322 11.20 14.93 4.73
N ASP A 323 10.71 16.09 5.13
CA ASP A 323 11.52 17.04 5.91
C ASP A 323 11.76 16.50 7.31
N ASN A 324 13.02 16.50 7.72
CA ASN A 324 13.45 16.09 9.05
C ASN A 324 14.38 17.14 9.68
N SER A 325 14.14 18.40 9.41
CA SER A 325 14.93 19.53 9.95
C SER A 325 15.00 19.52 11.48
N LYS A 326 13.97 18.99 12.15
CA LYS A 326 13.92 18.80 13.59
C LYS A 326 14.66 17.55 14.08
N GLY A 327 15.13 16.68 13.21
CA GLY A 327 15.88 15.46 13.53
C GLY A 327 15.10 14.40 14.31
N ARG A 328 13.77 14.33 14.15
CA ARG A 328 12.88 13.42 14.89
C ARG A 328 12.74 12.06 14.23
N LEU A 329 12.81 12.03 12.92
CA LEU A 329 12.80 10.79 12.17
C LEU A 329 14.21 10.23 12.09
N MET A 330 14.37 8.93 12.33
CA MET A 330 15.65 8.26 12.22
C MET A 330 15.72 7.47 10.90
N PRO A 331 16.86 7.46 10.20
CA PRO A 331 17.07 6.51 9.11
C PRO A 331 16.92 5.07 9.62
N GLY A 332 16.28 4.22 8.83
CA GLY A 332 15.97 2.84 9.22
C GLY A 332 14.64 2.65 9.95
N ALA A 333 13.95 3.75 10.33
CA ALA A 333 12.64 3.66 10.96
C ALA A 333 11.58 3.17 9.98
N TYR A 334 10.64 2.39 10.50
CA TYR A 334 9.45 1.95 9.78
C TYR A 334 8.38 3.04 9.85
N VAL A 335 7.76 3.35 8.72
CA VAL A 335 6.72 4.38 8.63
C VAL A 335 5.52 3.85 7.86
N GLN A 336 4.34 4.33 8.21
CA GLN A 336 3.12 4.11 7.44
C GLN A 336 2.84 5.36 6.61
N ILE A 337 2.68 5.16 5.30
CA ILE A 337 2.42 6.22 4.33
C ILE A 337 0.94 6.20 3.98
N HIS A 338 0.27 7.32 4.21
CA HIS A 338 -1.13 7.54 3.90
C HIS A 338 -1.25 8.25 2.55
N LEU A 339 -1.54 7.48 1.52
CA LEU A 339 -1.79 7.98 0.18
C LEU A 339 -3.30 8.17 -0.03
N LYS A 340 -3.73 9.41 -0.13
CA LYS A 340 -5.14 9.75 -0.41
C LYS A 340 -5.45 9.45 -1.87
N LEU A 341 -6.35 8.50 -2.09
CA LEU A 341 -6.85 8.19 -3.42
C LEU A 341 -7.99 9.16 -3.77
N PRO A 342 -8.04 9.67 -5.01
CA PRO A 342 -9.15 10.50 -5.45
C PRO A 342 -10.44 9.69 -5.41
N LEU A 343 -11.53 10.37 -5.07
CA LEU A 343 -12.88 9.83 -5.10
C LEU A 343 -13.25 9.46 -6.53
N ASP A 344 -13.78 8.27 -6.73
CA ASP A 344 -14.49 7.98 -7.97
C ASP A 344 -15.88 8.62 -7.86
N ALA A 345 -16.09 9.75 -8.52
CA ALA A 345 -17.34 10.52 -8.47
C ALA A 345 -18.58 9.72 -8.92
N ARG A 346 -18.39 8.52 -9.46
CA ARG A 346 -19.46 7.64 -9.93
C ARG A 346 -19.79 6.53 -8.96
N SER A 347 -19.02 6.33 -7.91
CA SER A 347 -19.29 5.29 -6.93
C SER A 347 -20.34 5.75 -5.92
N LEU A 348 -21.24 4.85 -5.61
CA LEU A 348 -22.31 5.05 -4.63
C LEU A 348 -22.05 4.14 -3.42
N THR A 349 -22.47 4.58 -2.25
CA THR A 349 -22.36 3.79 -1.03
C THR A 349 -23.75 3.41 -0.54
N VAL A 350 -23.93 2.14 -0.21
CA VAL A 350 -25.16 1.59 0.40
C VAL A 350 -24.81 0.90 1.71
N PRO A 351 -25.70 0.89 2.72
CA PRO A 351 -25.49 0.13 3.94
C PRO A 351 -25.31 -1.37 3.66
N SER A 352 -24.42 -2.03 4.39
CA SER A 352 -24.11 -3.46 4.18
C SER A 352 -25.34 -4.38 4.34
N ASN A 353 -26.34 -3.97 5.15
CA ASN A 353 -27.59 -4.69 5.33
C ASN A 353 -28.59 -4.57 4.15
N ALA A 354 -28.26 -3.80 3.11
CA ALA A 354 -29.04 -3.73 1.88
C ALA A 354 -28.61 -4.78 0.83
N LEU A 355 -27.49 -5.47 1.08
CA LEU A 355 -26.90 -6.39 0.12
C LEU A 355 -27.54 -7.78 0.20
N ILE A 356 -27.76 -8.38 -0.96
CA ILE A 356 -28.32 -9.74 -1.11
C ILE A 356 -27.28 -10.58 -1.84
N PHE A 357 -26.83 -11.64 -1.19
CA PHE A 357 -25.91 -12.60 -1.79
C PHE A 357 -26.71 -13.77 -2.37
N ARG A 358 -26.72 -13.93 -3.67
CA ARG A 358 -27.40 -15.03 -4.36
C ARG A 358 -26.43 -15.77 -5.27
N ARG A 359 -26.95 -16.90 -5.81
CA ARG A 359 -26.18 -17.74 -6.74
C ARG A 359 -25.74 -16.98 -8.00
N GLU A 360 -26.53 -16.00 -8.42
CA GLU A 360 -26.27 -15.12 -9.57
C GLU A 360 -25.26 -14.00 -9.27
N GLY A 361 -24.86 -13.83 -8.01
CA GLY A 361 -23.93 -12.81 -7.55
C GLY A 361 -24.52 -11.87 -6.51
N LEU A 362 -23.82 -10.76 -6.28
CA LEU A 362 -24.24 -9.69 -5.38
C LEU A 362 -25.33 -8.84 -6.03
N GLN A 363 -26.44 -8.68 -5.32
CA GLN A 363 -27.60 -7.92 -5.76
C GLN A 363 -28.06 -6.93 -4.68
N VAL A 364 -28.83 -5.96 -5.10
CA VAL A 364 -29.53 -5.01 -4.22
C VAL A 364 -31.00 -4.97 -4.67
N ALA A 365 -31.90 -4.90 -3.71
CA ALA A 365 -33.33 -4.72 -4.01
C ALA A 365 -33.65 -3.22 -4.06
N ILE A 366 -34.21 -2.74 -5.15
CA ILE A 366 -34.69 -1.37 -5.29
C ILE A 366 -36.21 -1.34 -5.45
N VAL A 367 -36.84 -0.23 -5.08
CA VAL A 367 -38.27 -0.04 -5.29
C VAL A 367 -38.48 0.74 -6.59
N ARG A 368 -39.19 0.14 -7.54
CA ARG A 368 -39.58 0.78 -8.79
C ARG A 368 -41.05 0.54 -9.06
N ASN A 369 -41.85 1.62 -9.21
CA ASN A 369 -43.31 1.55 -9.43
C ASN A 369 -44.05 0.71 -8.36
N GLY A 370 -43.67 0.80 -7.07
CA GLY A 370 -44.30 0.06 -5.98
C GLY A 370 -43.99 -1.44 -5.96
N LYS A 371 -43.00 -1.89 -6.71
CA LYS A 371 -42.52 -3.28 -6.75
C LYS A 371 -41.02 -3.34 -6.46
N ALA A 372 -40.60 -4.41 -5.82
CA ALA A 372 -39.21 -4.71 -5.64
C ALA A 372 -38.60 -5.21 -6.96
N GLU A 373 -37.42 -4.69 -7.29
CA GLU A 373 -36.60 -5.13 -8.42
C GLU A 373 -35.20 -5.48 -7.90
N LEU A 374 -34.73 -6.70 -8.19
CA LEU A 374 -33.40 -7.13 -7.83
C LEU A 374 -32.40 -6.72 -8.94
N VAL A 375 -31.45 -5.88 -8.59
CA VAL A 375 -30.44 -5.36 -9.51
C VAL A 375 -29.09 -5.93 -9.16
N GLY A 376 -28.41 -6.53 -10.13
CA GLY A 376 -27.01 -6.98 -9.98
C GLY A 376 -26.10 -5.79 -9.85
N VAL A 377 -25.25 -5.79 -8.83
CA VAL A 377 -24.33 -4.69 -8.56
C VAL A 377 -22.88 -5.16 -8.57
N LYS A 378 -21.99 -4.25 -8.98
CA LYS A 378 -20.55 -4.49 -8.91
C LYS A 378 -20.00 -3.85 -7.63
N PRO A 379 -19.57 -4.64 -6.63
CA PRO A 379 -19.03 -4.11 -5.39
C PRO A 379 -17.67 -3.45 -5.62
N GLY A 380 -17.39 -2.42 -4.84
CA GLY A 380 -16.11 -1.77 -4.70
C GLY A 380 -15.47 -2.09 -3.36
N HIS A 381 -15.21 -1.07 -2.55
CA HIS A 381 -14.61 -1.19 -1.23
C HIS A 381 -15.68 -1.48 -0.16
N ASP A 382 -15.34 -2.37 0.78
CA ASP A 382 -16.12 -2.65 1.97
C ASP A 382 -15.62 -1.76 3.13
N TYR A 383 -16.51 -0.91 3.66
CA TYR A 383 -16.22 -0.04 4.81
C TYR A 383 -16.69 -0.67 6.14
N GLY A 384 -17.24 -1.91 6.10
CA GLY A 384 -17.78 -2.62 7.25
C GLY A 384 -19.27 -2.31 7.49
N ASP A 385 -19.63 -1.06 7.74
CA ASP A 385 -21.01 -0.58 7.89
C ASP A 385 -21.73 -0.36 6.56
N SER A 386 -20.97 -0.13 5.51
CA SER A 386 -21.45 0.22 4.18
C SER A 386 -20.54 -0.36 3.09
N MET A 387 -21.10 -0.57 1.91
CA MET A 387 -20.40 -1.10 0.73
C MET A 387 -20.42 -0.08 -0.39
N GLU A 388 -19.27 0.12 -1.01
CA GLU A 388 -19.15 0.88 -2.25
C GLU A 388 -19.69 0.07 -3.43
N ILE A 389 -20.49 0.72 -4.27
CA ILE A 389 -21.05 0.15 -5.49
C ILE A 389 -20.50 0.94 -6.67
N LEU A 390 -19.73 0.27 -7.50
CA LEU A 390 -19.08 0.84 -8.67
C LEU A 390 -19.99 0.92 -9.90
N ALA A 391 -20.99 0.04 -9.98
CA ALA A 391 -21.95 -0.01 -11.09
C ALA A 391 -23.20 -0.79 -10.68
N GLY A 392 -24.32 -0.50 -11.34
CA GLY A 392 -25.60 -1.18 -11.16
C GLY A 392 -26.67 -0.38 -10.41
N LEU A 393 -26.30 0.71 -9.73
CA LEU A 393 -27.23 1.60 -9.05
C LEU A 393 -27.17 3.03 -9.60
N GLN A 394 -28.26 3.76 -9.43
CA GLN A 394 -28.37 5.20 -9.69
C GLN A 394 -28.58 5.96 -8.38
N PRO A 395 -28.20 7.24 -8.29
CA PRO A 395 -28.34 8.02 -7.06
C PRO A 395 -29.80 8.19 -6.60
N GLU A 396 -30.73 8.07 -7.53
CA GLU A 396 -32.17 8.25 -7.33
C GLU A 396 -32.89 6.96 -6.93
N ASP A 397 -32.22 5.81 -6.98
CA ASP A 397 -32.82 4.51 -6.66
C ASP A 397 -33.14 4.43 -5.16
N ASP A 398 -34.37 4.02 -4.83
CA ASP A 398 -34.77 3.73 -3.44
C ASP A 398 -34.41 2.28 -3.10
N VAL A 399 -33.31 2.11 -2.37
CA VAL A 399 -32.72 0.80 -1.99
C VAL A 399 -33.41 0.26 -0.74
N ILE A 400 -33.84 -0.98 -0.77
CA ILE A 400 -34.49 -1.67 0.36
C ILE A 400 -33.43 -2.11 1.38
N LEU A 401 -33.65 -1.74 2.65
CA LEU A 401 -32.84 -2.17 3.78
C LEU A 401 -33.32 -3.51 4.32
N SER A 402 -32.39 -4.39 4.68
CA SER A 402 -32.65 -5.71 5.27
C SER A 402 -33.72 -6.49 4.49
N PRO A 403 -33.56 -6.65 3.17
CA PRO A 403 -34.54 -7.36 2.35
C PRO A 403 -34.67 -8.81 2.80
N SER A 404 -35.90 -9.33 2.80
CA SER A 404 -36.14 -10.75 3.09
C SER A 404 -35.47 -11.63 2.04
N ASP A 405 -34.94 -12.78 2.43
CA ASP A 405 -34.35 -13.76 1.52
C ASP A 405 -35.36 -14.28 0.48
N SER A 406 -36.67 -14.25 0.82
CA SER A 406 -37.77 -14.64 -0.07
C SER A 406 -38.14 -13.54 -1.08
N LEU A 407 -37.57 -12.33 -0.98
CA LEU A 407 -37.92 -11.24 -1.88
C LEU A 407 -37.44 -11.53 -3.30
N ILE A 408 -38.39 -11.48 -4.26
CA ILE A 408 -38.10 -11.67 -5.68
C ILE A 408 -38.49 -10.45 -6.49
N SER A 409 -37.91 -10.30 -7.67
CA SER A 409 -38.30 -9.21 -8.58
C SER A 409 -39.77 -9.29 -8.96
N GLY A 410 -40.47 -8.17 -8.91
CA GLY A 410 -41.90 -8.05 -9.18
C GLY A 410 -42.81 -8.14 -7.95
N THR A 411 -42.29 -8.47 -6.77
CA THR A 411 -43.06 -8.50 -5.51
C THR A 411 -43.56 -7.08 -5.19
N PRO A 412 -44.89 -6.90 -5.00
CA PRO A 412 -45.43 -5.62 -4.53
C PRO A 412 -44.87 -5.29 -3.14
N VAL A 413 -44.44 -4.06 -2.93
CA VAL A 413 -43.89 -3.59 -1.64
C VAL A 413 -44.47 -2.23 -1.31
N GLN A 414 -44.69 -1.97 -0.03
CA GLN A 414 -45.09 -0.68 0.46
C GLN A 414 -43.89 -0.02 1.17
N VAL A 415 -43.52 1.15 0.71
CA VAL A 415 -42.43 1.92 1.34
C VAL A 415 -42.93 2.46 2.66
N GLY A 416 -42.43 1.91 3.77
CA GLY A 416 -42.53 2.52 5.10
C GLY A 416 -41.56 3.71 5.19
N ASN A 417 -41.71 4.56 6.23
CA ASN A 417 -40.93 5.79 6.40
C ASN A 417 -39.53 5.73 5.83
N ALA A 418 -39.29 6.52 4.77
CA ALA A 418 -37.95 6.70 4.21
C ALA A 418 -37.08 7.45 5.22
N LYS A 419 -36.22 6.75 5.95
CA LYS A 419 -35.18 7.35 6.77
C LYS A 419 -34.10 7.86 5.84
N ARG A 420 -33.90 9.19 5.75
CA ARG A 420 -32.67 9.74 5.17
C ARG A 420 -31.51 9.31 6.04
N ALA A 421 -30.57 8.53 5.50
CA ALA A 421 -29.33 8.22 6.18
C ALA A 421 -28.56 9.54 6.36
N GLY A 422 -28.49 10.03 7.58
CA GLY A 422 -27.81 11.29 7.89
C GLY A 422 -28.41 12.07 9.08
N GLU A 423 -29.59 11.65 9.62
CA GLU A 423 -30.15 12.24 10.83
C GLU A 423 -30.09 11.19 11.96
N GLY A 424 -28.97 11.14 12.62
CA GLY A 424 -28.74 10.37 13.84
C GLY A 424 -27.57 10.98 14.57
N GLU A 425 -27.89 11.63 15.68
CA GLU A 425 -27.14 12.16 16.83
C GLU A 425 -25.62 12.30 16.72
#